data_edda7479a7672ec4a42171a0006f2252
#
_entry.id   edda7479a7672ec4a42171a0006f2252
#
_cell.length_a   1.000
_cell.length_b   1.000
_cell.length_c   1.000
_cell.angle_alpha   90.00
_cell.angle_beta   90.00
_cell.angle_gamma   90.00
#
_symmetry.space_group_name_H-M   'P 1'
#
loop_
_entity.id
_entity.type
_entity.pdbx_description
1 polymer ?
#
loop_
_entity_poly.entity_id
_entity_poly.type
_entity_poly.pdbx_seq_one_letter_code
_entity_poly.pdbx_strand_id
1 'polypeptide(L)'
;TFNNQVNILNVSVSGASTVTGDLTVGGDLSVTGDISYDEVTGRNINITGISTFGSSSGVGTVHVGVGTTALLVDGDARITGILTVGRSSITIDGDNNQINVGLVTVSNSTIVIGENVTLDASATGINSAPNVLYVAKDGVDTNNGTSIDNAFLTIKAAVGAASSGTTVKVLSGKYSENNPISVPAFVSIVGDDQRTVEVTASNTTSDIFHVRKGDKLANMTFKGHLAPAAAVAFPTDEIAENVGGGKWKGPYIQNCTSDTTTGTGVYIDGDQARLLKAMNVDAFTQYNQGGIGVAVTNGGFAQLVSLFTICCQEAVRVDKGGQADIANSNCSFGTYGLTARGVSDLQYTG
;
A
#
# COMPACT_ATOMS: atom_id res chain seq x y z
N THR A 1 1.60 -46.06 78.43
CA THR A 1 1.00 -46.16 77.09
C THR A 1 -0.45 -46.39 77.30
N PHE A 2 -1.31 -45.44 76.87
CA PHE A 2 -2.76 -45.59 76.94
C PHE A 2 -3.20 -46.32 75.66
N ASN A 3 -3.84 -47.47 75.81
CA ASN A 3 -4.26 -48.33 74.72
C ASN A 3 -5.72 -48.14 74.32
N ASN A 4 -6.39 -47.11 74.83
CA ASN A 4 -7.81 -46.81 74.56
C ASN A 4 -7.99 -45.29 74.41
N GLN A 5 -9.11 -44.91 73.81
CA GLN A 5 -9.48 -43.51 73.69
C GLN A 5 -9.54 -42.82 75.04
N VAL A 6 -8.81 -41.70 75.17
CA VAL A 6 -8.90 -40.81 76.34
C VAL A 6 -9.68 -39.57 75.90
N ASN A 7 -10.87 -39.39 76.45
CA ASN A 7 -11.68 -38.18 76.24
C ASN A 7 -11.26 -37.13 77.25
N ILE A 8 -10.58 -36.08 76.83
CA ILE A 8 -10.20 -34.99 77.70
C ILE A 8 -10.93 -33.71 77.22
N LEU A 9 -11.68 -33.11 78.08
CA LEU A 9 -12.44 -31.88 77.77
C LEU A 9 -11.56 -30.68 77.47
N ASN A 10 -10.44 -30.56 78.11
CA ASN A 10 -9.45 -29.48 77.88
C ASN A 10 -8.02 -30.02 78.10
N VAL A 11 -7.15 -29.80 77.16
CA VAL A 11 -5.72 -30.07 77.28
C VAL A 11 -4.96 -28.74 77.20
N SER A 12 -4.19 -28.42 78.25
CA SER A 12 -3.23 -27.33 78.21
C SER A 12 -1.82 -27.90 78.35
N VAL A 13 -0.98 -27.61 77.38
CA VAL A 13 0.42 -28.04 77.37
C VAL A 13 1.27 -26.79 77.41
N SER A 14 2.05 -26.54 78.47
CA SER A 14 2.91 -25.39 78.67
C SER A 14 4.27 -25.50 77.94
N GLY A 15 4.51 -26.59 77.24
CA GLY A 15 5.74 -26.84 76.46
C GLY A 15 5.48 -27.48 75.12
N ALA A 16 6.48 -28.12 74.54
CA ALA A 16 6.32 -28.82 73.25
C ALA A 16 5.43 -30.06 73.41
N SER A 17 4.50 -30.25 72.47
CA SER A 17 3.73 -31.50 72.36
C SER A 17 3.99 -32.14 70.98
N THR A 18 4.21 -33.44 70.97
CA THR A 18 4.43 -34.20 69.75
C THR A 18 3.33 -35.21 69.59
N VAL A 19 2.67 -35.18 68.42
CA VAL A 19 1.73 -36.25 68.01
C VAL A 19 2.44 -37.07 66.94
N THR A 20 2.70 -38.34 67.20
CA THR A 20 3.42 -39.26 66.31
C THR A 20 2.51 -39.96 65.25
N GLY A 21 1.26 -39.68 65.27
CA GLY A 21 0.25 -40.15 64.29
C GLY A 21 -0.58 -39.01 63.82
N ASP A 22 -1.77 -39.31 63.29
CA ASP A 22 -2.70 -38.31 62.77
C ASP A 22 -3.31 -37.46 63.88
N LEU A 23 -3.38 -36.16 63.67
CA LEU A 23 -4.13 -35.18 64.45
C LEU A 23 -5.39 -34.78 63.70
N THR A 24 -6.53 -35.18 64.20
CA THR A 24 -7.82 -34.74 63.65
C THR A 24 -8.42 -33.64 64.52
N VAL A 25 -8.61 -32.46 63.93
CA VAL A 25 -9.28 -31.32 64.56
C VAL A 25 -10.68 -31.23 64.01
N GLY A 26 -11.69 -31.46 64.81
CA GLY A 26 -13.09 -31.42 64.40
C GLY A 26 -13.72 -29.99 64.30
N GLY A 27 -12.99 -28.99 64.73
CA GLY A 27 -13.35 -27.57 64.65
C GLY A 27 -12.21 -26.75 64.07
N ASP A 28 -12.05 -25.55 64.55
CA ASP A 28 -11.03 -24.61 64.09
C ASP A 28 -9.65 -24.93 64.73
N LEU A 29 -8.62 -24.89 63.94
CA LEU A 29 -7.22 -24.87 64.40
C LEU A 29 -6.69 -23.44 64.36
N SER A 30 -6.42 -22.84 65.53
CA SER A 30 -5.81 -21.53 65.61
C SER A 30 -4.35 -21.65 66.05
N VAL A 31 -3.45 -21.16 65.19
CA VAL A 31 -1.98 -21.15 65.46
C VAL A 31 -1.52 -19.70 65.40
N THR A 32 -0.86 -19.23 66.49
CA THR A 32 -0.30 -17.85 66.55
C THR A 32 1.11 -17.72 66.04
N GLY A 33 1.73 -18.81 65.67
CA GLY A 33 3.09 -18.87 65.10
C GLY A 33 3.11 -19.48 63.68
N ASP A 34 4.23 -19.95 63.26
CA ASP A 34 4.41 -20.56 61.94
C ASP A 34 3.84 -21.97 61.89
N ILE A 35 3.27 -22.32 60.73
CA ILE A 35 2.82 -23.66 60.41
C ILE A 35 3.66 -24.19 59.23
N SER A 36 4.33 -25.33 59.42
CA SER A 36 5.07 -26.02 58.36
C SER A 36 4.29 -27.28 57.95
N TYR A 37 4.02 -27.38 56.67
CA TYR A 37 3.34 -28.57 56.08
C TYR A 37 4.16 -29.14 54.95
N ASP A 38 4.19 -30.45 54.82
CA ASP A 38 4.70 -31.14 53.63
C ASP A 38 3.66 -31.05 52.47
N GLU A 39 2.37 -31.24 52.83
CA GLU A 39 1.29 -31.15 51.87
C GLU A 39 0.05 -30.57 52.55
N VAL A 40 -0.64 -29.66 51.88
CA VAL A 40 -1.91 -29.12 52.29
C VAL A 40 -2.98 -29.50 51.27
N THR A 41 -3.91 -30.38 51.68
CA THR A 41 -5.09 -30.68 50.91
C THR A 41 -6.33 -30.04 51.57
N GLY A 42 -6.89 -29.05 50.95
CA GLY A 42 -8.01 -28.27 51.51
C GLY A 42 -9.05 -27.89 50.46
N ARG A 43 -10.29 -27.64 50.92
CA ARG A 43 -11.37 -27.19 50.05
C ARG A 43 -11.23 -25.72 49.70
N ASN A 44 -10.88 -24.91 50.67
CA ASN A 44 -10.66 -23.45 50.51
C ASN A 44 -9.43 -23.04 51.33
N ILE A 45 -8.54 -22.27 50.73
CA ILE A 45 -7.41 -21.63 51.43
C ILE A 45 -7.60 -20.12 51.23
N ASN A 46 -7.83 -19.39 52.32
CA ASN A 46 -7.93 -17.94 52.32
C ASN A 46 -6.69 -17.34 53.01
N ILE A 47 -5.89 -16.58 52.29
CA ILE A 47 -4.70 -15.92 52.79
C ILE A 47 -4.88 -14.43 52.63
N THR A 48 -4.94 -13.71 53.75
CA THR A 48 -5.19 -12.25 53.75
C THR A 48 -3.89 -11.42 53.73
N GLY A 49 -2.76 -12.04 53.68
CA GLY A 49 -1.42 -11.42 53.65
C GLY A 49 -0.67 -11.68 52.36
N ILE A 50 0.63 -11.57 52.40
CA ILE A 50 1.53 -11.88 51.27
C ILE A 50 1.70 -13.40 51.18
N SER A 51 1.41 -13.95 50.00
CA SER A 51 1.58 -15.37 49.70
C SER A 51 2.73 -15.55 48.72
N THR A 52 3.68 -16.41 49.06
CA THR A 52 4.76 -16.80 48.13
C THR A 52 4.58 -18.28 47.79
N PHE A 53 4.37 -18.59 46.53
CA PHE A 53 4.32 -19.97 46.02
C PHE A 53 5.58 -20.19 45.18
N GLY A 54 6.42 -21.09 45.60
CA GLY A 54 7.63 -21.42 44.83
C GLY A 54 8.71 -22.03 45.67
N SER A 55 9.73 -22.54 45.02
CA SER A 55 10.94 -23.09 45.66
C SER A 55 12.12 -22.13 45.46
N SER A 56 12.93 -21.97 46.48
CA SER A 56 14.16 -21.18 46.41
C SER A 56 15.25 -21.82 45.53
N SER A 57 15.06 -23.04 45.04
CA SER A 57 16.10 -23.77 44.30
C SER A 57 15.58 -24.79 43.29
N GLY A 58 14.35 -24.68 42.79
CA GLY A 58 13.83 -25.68 41.87
C GLY A 58 12.69 -25.20 40.99
N VAL A 59 12.27 -26.05 40.06
CA VAL A 59 11.16 -25.84 39.16
C VAL A 59 9.86 -26.03 39.97
N GLY A 60 9.22 -24.92 40.37
CA GLY A 60 7.90 -24.94 41.00
C GLY A 60 6.78 -24.75 39.97
N THR A 61 5.76 -25.59 40.03
CA THR A 61 4.57 -25.43 39.20
C THR A 61 3.38 -25.11 40.10
N VAL A 62 2.71 -24.00 39.83
CA VAL A 62 1.39 -23.69 40.38
C VAL A 62 0.35 -24.09 39.36
N HIS A 63 -0.40 -25.15 39.65
CA HIS A 63 -1.49 -25.60 38.80
C HIS A 63 -2.80 -25.05 39.36
N VAL A 64 -3.41 -24.11 38.70
CA VAL A 64 -4.72 -23.54 39.04
C VAL A 64 -5.78 -24.25 38.18
N GLY A 65 -6.68 -24.96 38.82
CA GLY A 65 -7.61 -25.96 38.27
C GLY A 65 -8.41 -25.62 37.03
N VAL A 66 -9.37 -26.45 36.72
CA VAL A 66 -10.26 -26.38 35.55
C VAL A 66 -11.58 -25.71 35.92
N GLY A 67 -11.90 -24.60 35.26
CA GLY A 67 -13.16 -23.86 35.48
C GLY A 67 -13.27 -22.71 34.49
N THR A 68 -14.38 -22.00 34.53
CA THR A 68 -14.60 -20.83 33.66
C THR A 68 -13.68 -19.66 33.99
N THR A 69 -13.22 -19.58 35.25
CA THR A 69 -12.18 -18.63 35.70
C THR A 69 -11.22 -19.38 36.60
N ALA A 70 -10.04 -19.70 36.13
CA ALA A 70 -9.03 -20.43 36.89
C ALA A 70 -8.14 -19.50 37.76
N LEU A 71 -7.80 -18.32 37.26
CA LEU A 71 -7.02 -17.32 37.95
C LEU A 71 -7.64 -15.94 37.72
N LEU A 72 -8.04 -15.24 38.78
CA LEU A 72 -8.43 -13.85 38.76
C LEU A 72 -7.36 -13.03 39.49
N VAL A 73 -6.76 -12.08 38.80
CA VAL A 73 -5.86 -11.07 39.38
C VAL A 73 -6.61 -9.74 39.35
N ASP A 74 -6.98 -9.25 40.53
CA ASP A 74 -7.60 -7.94 40.69
C ASP A 74 -6.50 -6.93 41.06
N GLY A 75 -5.81 -6.46 40.03
CA GLY A 75 -4.62 -5.59 40.13
C GLY A 75 -3.61 -5.94 39.04
N ASP A 76 -2.38 -5.46 39.21
CA ASP A 76 -1.30 -5.69 38.26
C ASP A 76 -0.74 -7.11 38.34
N ALA A 77 -0.60 -7.77 37.21
CA ALA A 77 0.13 -9.03 37.07
C ALA A 77 1.49 -8.78 36.40
N ARG A 78 2.58 -9.10 37.11
CA ARG A 78 3.93 -9.07 36.55
C ARG A 78 4.36 -10.50 36.22
N ILE A 79 4.59 -10.75 34.94
CA ILE A 79 5.09 -12.04 34.43
C ILE A 79 6.48 -11.77 33.86
N THR A 80 7.50 -12.42 34.41
CA THR A 80 8.91 -12.27 33.98
C THR A 80 9.38 -13.36 33.02
N GLY A 81 8.48 -14.22 32.58
CA GLY A 81 8.73 -15.28 31.60
C GLY A 81 7.69 -15.26 30.49
N ILE A 82 7.35 -16.42 29.97
CA ILE A 82 6.38 -16.60 28.90
C ILE A 82 4.96 -16.70 29.49
N LEU A 83 4.05 -15.88 29.01
CA LEU A 83 2.61 -16.05 29.24
C LEU A 83 1.99 -16.73 28.02
N THR A 84 1.54 -17.97 28.18
CA THR A 84 0.78 -18.68 27.14
C THR A 84 -0.70 -18.66 27.49
N VAL A 85 -1.52 -18.09 26.62
CA VAL A 85 -2.96 -17.98 26.81
C VAL A 85 -3.67 -18.85 25.78
N GLY A 86 -4.25 -19.97 26.22
CA GLY A 86 -4.98 -20.92 25.39
C GLY A 86 -4.11 -21.76 24.45
N ARG A 87 -4.76 -22.63 23.68
CA ARG A 87 -4.05 -23.58 22.79
C ARG A 87 -3.53 -22.95 21.49
N SER A 88 -3.95 -21.75 21.12
CA SER A 88 -3.60 -21.15 19.82
C SER A 88 -3.67 -19.63 19.82
N SER A 89 -3.79 -18.98 20.98
CA SER A 89 -4.30 -17.62 20.93
C SER A 89 -3.26 -16.53 21.17
N ILE A 90 -2.53 -16.56 22.28
CA ILE A 90 -1.58 -15.47 22.58
C ILE A 90 -0.39 -16.05 23.29
N THR A 91 0.79 -15.79 22.79
CA THR A 91 2.06 -15.98 23.51
C THR A 91 2.72 -14.62 23.68
N ILE A 92 2.95 -14.22 24.91
CA ILE A 92 3.75 -13.03 25.23
C ILE A 92 5.10 -13.54 25.71
N ASP A 93 6.13 -13.31 24.93
CA ASP A 93 7.50 -13.72 25.19
C ASP A 93 8.32 -12.50 25.60
N GLY A 94 8.60 -12.37 26.89
CA GLY A 94 9.35 -11.25 27.43
C GLY A 94 10.85 -11.31 27.14
N ASP A 95 11.42 -12.50 26.91
CA ASP A 95 12.85 -12.65 26.61
C ASP A 95 13.19 -12.22 25.19
N ASN A 96 12.25 -12.42 24.25
CA ASN A 96 12.43 -12.04 22.86
C ASN A 96 11.60 -10.79 22.46
N ASN A 97 10.94 -10.15 23.41
CA ASN A 97 10.03 -9.01 23.16
C ASN A 97 8.98 -9.28 22.08
N GLN A 98 8.47 -10.51 22.04
CA GLN A 98 7.51 -10.92 21.01
C GLN A 98 6.13 -11.16 21.58
N ILE A 99 5.13 -10.71 20.88
CA ILE A 99 3.74 -11.08 21.10
C ILE A 99 3.26 -11.81 19.84
N ASN A 100 3.15 -13.13 19.92
CA ASN A 100 2.62 -13.94 18.84
C ASN A 100 1.12 -14.15 19.06
N VAL A 101 0.31 -13.61 18.16
CA VAL A 101 -1.14 -13.68 18.24
C VAL A 101 -1.65 -14.26 16.93
N GLY A 102 -2.44 -15.33 17.00
CA GLY A 102 -3.03 -15.94 15.81
C GLY A 102 -4.02 -15.01 15.10
N LEU A 103 -4.76 -14.20 15.85
CA LEU A 103 -5.66 -13.19 15.32
C LEU A 103 -5.76 -12.04 16.31
N VAL A 104 -5.44 -10.84 15.88
CA VAL A 104 -5.73 -9.60 16.62
C VAL A 104 -6.97 -8.95 16.02
N THR A 105 -8.05 -8.94 16.78
CA THR A 105 -9.22 -8.14 16.43
C THR A 105 -9.28 -6.94 17.35
N VAL A 106 -9.11 -5.73 16.80
CA VAL A 106 -9.26 -4.49 17.53
C VAL A 106 -10.54 -3.81 17.04
N SER A 107 -11.56 -3.79 17.90
CA SER A 107 -12.82 -3.11 17.61
C SER A 107 -12.88 -1.80 18.39
N ASN A 108 -13.20 -0.70 17.71
CA ASN A 108 -13.40 0.64 18.29
C ASN A 108 -12.17 1.23 19.01
N SER A 109 -10.97 0.81 18.64
CA SER A 109 -9.73 1.30 19.25
C SER A 109 -8.65 1.53 18.20
N THR A 110 -7.73 2.42 18.49
CA THR A 110 -6.57 2.71 17.64
C THR A 110 -5.42 1.80 18.04
N ILE A 111 -4.78 1.13 17.08
CA ILE A 111 -3.48 0.51 17.30
C ILE A 111 -2.43 1.60 17.13
N VAL A 112 -1.78 1.99 18.21
CA VAL A 112 -0.61 2.88 18.13
C VAL A 112 0.62 2.00 17.88
N ILE A 113 1.21 2.18 16.72
CA ILE A 113 2.42 1.47 16.31
C ILE A 113 3.57 2.46 16.45
N GLY A 114 4.54 2.13 17.29
CA GLY A 114 5.75 2.95 17.49
C GLY A 114 6.71 2.93 16.29
N GLU A 115 7.78 3.67 16.38
CA GLU A 115 8.85 3.66 15.37
C GLU A 115 9.44 2.25 15.22
N ASN A 116 9.80 1.86 13.98
CA ASN A 116 10.39 0.55 13.62
C ASN A 116 9.43 -0.65 13.62
N VAL A 117 8.16 -0.45 13.27
CA VAL A 117 7.25 -1.58 13.06
C VAL A 117 7.20 -1.94 11.57
N THR A 118 7.56 -3.17 11.26
CA THR A 118 7.35 -3.74 9.92
C THR A 118 6.00 -4.44 9.91
N LEU A 119 5.07 -3.93 9.11
CA LEU A 119 3.85 -4.66 8.78
C LEU A 119 4.13 -5.52 7.55
N ASP A 120 4.35 -6.82 7.76
CA ASP A 120 4.47 -7.75 6.64
C ASP A 120 3.07 -8.05 6.08
N ALA A 121 2.76 -7.42 4.94
CA ALA A 121 1.51 -7.58 4.22
C ALA A 121 1.47 -8.84 3.34
N SER A 122 2.46 -9.72 3.41
CA SER A 122 2.50 -10.96 2.61
C SER A 122 1.45 -11.98 3.03
N ALA A 123 0.82 -11.82 4.18
CA ALA A 123 -0.33 -12.61 4.60
C ALA A 123 -1.63 -12.01 4.02
N THR A 124 -2.19 -12.70 3.08
CA THR A 124 -3.50 -12.53 2.45
C THR A 124 -4.57 -11.92 3.38
N GLY A 125 -5.01 -10.70 3.08
CA GLY A 125 -6.20 -10.12 3.72
C GLY A 125 -6.11 -8.69 4.20
N ILE A 126 -4.94 -8.05 4.21
CA ILE A 126 -4.88 -6.59 4.26
C ILE A 126 -5.22 -6.14 2.84
N ASN A 127 -6.32 -5.39 2.66
CA ASN A 127 -6.48 -4.61 1.45
C ASN A 127 -5.17 -3.85 1.29
N SER A 128 -4.33 -4.32 0.36
CA SER A 128 -3.09 -3.64 0.04
C SER A 128 -3.44 -2.17 -0.18
N ALA A 129 -2.77 -1.29 0.51
CA ALA A 129 -2.71 0.11 0.11
C ALA A 129 -2.54 0.11 -1.42
N PRO A 130 -3.17 1.03 -2.15
CA PRO A 130 -3.04 1.05 -3.60
C PRO A 130 -1.58 0.89 -3.94
N ASN A 131 -1.29 -0.04 -4.86
CA ASN A 131 0.06 -0.42 -5.23
C ASN A 131 0.78 0.85 -5.72
N VAL A 132 1.54 1.51 -4.86
CA VAL A 132 2.21 2.78 -5.15
C VAL A 132 3.69 2.52 -5.25
N LEU A 133 4.28 2.92 -6.38
CA LEU A 133 5.72 2.94 -6.58
C LEU A 133 6.19 4.39 -6.63
N TYR A 134 7.28 4.69 -5.97
CA TYR A 134 7.84 6.02 -5.87
C TYR A 134 9.04 6.20 -6.80
N VAL A 135 9.13 7.38 -7.40
CA VAL A 135 10.28 7.83 -8.20
C VAL A 135 10.80 9.13 -7.62
N ALA A 136 12.08 9.19 -7.30
CA ALA A 136 12.73 10.35 -6.71
C ALA A 136 14.14 10.57 -7.28
N LYS A 137 14.64 11.79 -7.25
CA LYS A 137 15.98 12.13 -7.81
C LYS A 137 17.15 11.57 -7.01
N ASP A 138 16.93 11.24 -5.77
CA ASP A 138 17.86 10.54 -4.86
C ASP A 138 17.63 9.02 -4.80
N GLY A 139 16.69 8.52 -5.62
CA GLY A 139 16.39 7.10 -5.75
C GLY A 139 17.45 6.31 -6.51
N VAL A 140 17.29 5.00 -6.56
CA VAL A 140 18.16 4.05 -7.30
C VAL A 140 17.29 3.01 -8.00
N ASP A 141 17.56 2.72 -9.29
CA ASP A 141 16.72 1.82 -10.09
C ASP A 141 16.78 0.33 -9.67
N THR A 142 17.68 -0.01 -8.74
CA THR A 142 17.70 -1.35 -8.12
C THR A 142 16.81 -1.46 -6.87
N ASN A 143 16.21 -0.37 -6.43
CA ASN A 143 15.27 -0.36 -5.32
C ASN A 143 13.92 -1.01 -5.70
N ASN A 144 13.07 -1.24 -4.72
CA ASN A 144 11.75 -1.83 -4.94
C ASN A 144 10.62 -0.80 -5.15
N GLY A 145 10.89 0.48 -4.93
CA GLY A 145 9.96 1.59 -5.14
C GLY A 145 8.82 1.72 -4.11
N THR A 146 8.76 0.88 -3.09
CA THR A 146 7.58 0.80 -2.20
C THR A 146 7.49 1.92 -1.17
N SER A 147 8.54 2.72 -1.02
CA SER A 147 8.58 3.90 -0.15
C SER A 147 9.42 5.00 -0.80
N ILE A 148 9.36 6.22 -0.28
CA ILE A 148 10.18 7.35 -0.74
C ILE A 148 11.66 7.05 -0.55
N ASP A 149 12.06 6.48 0.58
CA ASP A 149 13.46 6.14 0.88
C ASP A 149 13.99 5.00 -0.01
N ASN A 150 13.11 4.20 -0.60
CA ASN A 150 13.44 3.13 -1.53
C ASN A 150 12.90 3.41 -2.95
N ALA A 151 12.83 4.68 -3.33
CA ALA A 151 12.32 5.10 -4.63
C ALA A 151 13.23 4.63 -5.79
N PHE A 152 12.64 4.50 -6.97
CA PHE A 152 13.38 4.39 -8.21
C PHE A 152 14.00 5.74 -8.60
N LEU A 153 15.08 5.73 -9.34
CA LEU A 153 15.69 6.95 -9.89
C LEU A 153 14.97 7.41 -11.16
N THR A 154 14.50 6.46 -12.00
CA THR A 154 13.88 6.73 -13.29
C THR A 154 12.41 6.31 -13.33
N ILE A 155 11.60 7.07 -14.08
CA ILE A 155 10.21 6.70 -14.34
C ILE A 155 10.14 5.38 -15.10
N LYS A 156 11.07 5.17 -16.03
CA LYS A 156 11.13 3.93 -16.82
C LYS A 156 11.31 2.69 -15.96
N ALA A 157 12.18 2.73 -14.95
CA ALA A 157 12.38 1.61 -14.03
C ALA A 157 11.11 1.33 -13.19
N ALA A 158 10.49 2.37 -12.66
CA ALA A 158 9.24 2.23 -11.90
C ALA A 158 8.10 1.66 -12.76
N VAL A 159 7.96 2.13 -14.00
CA VAL A 159 6.98 1.61 -14.97
C VAL A 159 7.27 0.15 -15.33
N GLY A 160 8.54 -0.23 -15.45
CA GLY A 160 8.96 -1.62 -15.68
C GLY A 160 8.61 -2.56 -14.53
N ALA A 161 8.54 -2.07 -13.30
CA ALA A 161 8.13 -2.82 -12.12
C ALA A 161 6.60 -2.77 -11.86
N ALA A 162 5.88 -1.88 -12.56
CA ALA A 162 4.45 -1.68 -12.36
C ALA A 162 3.61 -2.79 -12.99
N SER A 163 2.52 -3.13 -12.32
CA SER A 163 1.46 -4.01 -12.82
C SER A 163 0.13 -3.27 -12.88
N SER A 164 -0.87 -3.87 -13.50
CA SER A 164 -2.22 -3.30 -13.57
C SER A 164 -2.73 -2.88 -12.17
N GLY A 165 -3.23 -1.65 -12.06
CA GLY A 165 -3.66 -1.05 -10.80
C GLY A 165 -2.57 -0.32 -10.02
N THR A 166 -1.32 -0.30 -10.51
CA THR A 166 -0.22 0.44 -9.88
C THR A 166 -0.35 1.94 -10.13
N THR A 167 -0.04 2.74 -9.12
CA THR A 167 0.23 4.18 -9.26
C THR A 167 1.72 4.44 -9.10
N VAL A 168 2.36 4.98 -10.13
CA VAL A 168 3.74 5.49 -10.07
C VAL A 168 3.69 6.95 -9.64
N LYS A 169 4.10 7.23 -8.42
CA LYS A 169 4.19 8.58 -7.86
C LYS A 169 5.57 9.17 -8.14
N VAL A 170 5.61 10.23 -8.94
CA VAL A 170 6.86 10.90 -9.33
C VAL A 170 7.04 12.16 -8.48
N LEU A 171 8.07 12.18 -7.66
CA LEU A 171 8.39 13.33 -6.83
C LEU A 171 9.00 14.47 -7.68
N SER A 172 8.99 15.69 -7.12
CA SER A 172 9.54 16.87 -7.77
C SER A 172 10.99 16.66 -8.23
N GLY A 173 11.27 16.97 -9.48
CA GLY A 173 12.61 16.80 -10.06
C GLY A 173 12.64 16.85 -11.57
N LYS A 174 13.86 16.82 -12.13
CA LYS A 174 14.12 16.74 -13.58
C LYS A 174 14.58 15.34 -13.94
N TYR A 175 13.81 14.67 -14.75
CA TYR A 175 14.01 13.27 -15.14
C TYR A 175 14.40 13.21 -16.62
N SER A 176 15.62 12.76 -16.90
CA SER A 176 16.04 12.44 -18.27
C SER A 176 15.78 10.97 -18.51
N GLU A 177 14.83 10.65 -19.38
CA GLU A 177 14.33 9.31 -19.55
C GLU A 177 14.81 8.66 -20.84
N ASN A 178 15.19 7.40 -20.76
CA ASN A 178 15.46 6.57 -21.93
C ASN A 178 14.11 6.14 -22.56
N ASN A 179 13.57 7.02 -23.40
CA ASN A 179 12.28 6.87 -24.07
C ASN A 179 12.35 5.98 -25.33
N PRO A 180 11.23 5.39 -25.78
CA PRO A 180 9.92 5.50 -25.18
C PRO A 180 9.75 4.72 -23.87
N ILE A 181 8.85 5.20 -23.00
CA ILE A 181 8.38 4.50 -21.83
C ILE A 181 7.02 3.89 -22.17
N SER A 182 6.99 2.57 -22.36
CA SER A 182 5.73 1.85 -22.62
C SER A 182 5.02 1.55 -21.31
N VAL A 183 3.89 2.21 -21.07
CA VAL A 183 3.11 2.09 -19.84
C VAL A 183 2.24 0.83 -19.94
N PRO A 184 2.29 -0.10 -18.96
CA PRO A 184 1.37 -1.24 -18.91
C PRO A 184 -0.07 -0.78 -18.69
N ALA A 185 -1.05 -1.46 -19.30
CA ALA A 185 -2.44 -1.08 -19.19
C ALA A 185 -2.93 -0.96 -17.74
N PHE A 186 -3.74 0.06 -17.46
CA PHE A 186 -4.28 0.40 -16.14
C PHE A 186 -3.23 0.84 -15.10
N VAL A 187 -2.15 1.47 -15.54
CA VAL A 187 -1.14 2.09 -14.68
C VAL A 187 -1.34 3.60 -14.68
N SER A 188 -1.25 4.21 -13.51
CA SER A 188 -1.30 5.67 -13.34
C SER A 188 0.08 6.20 -13.05
N ILE A 189 0.55 7.23 -13.77
CA ILE A 189 1.79 7.96 -13.48
C ILE A 189 1.40 9.37 -13.07
N VAL A 190 1.69 9.75 -11.83
CA VAL A 190 1.23 11.00 -11.25
C VAL A 190 2.42 11.76 -10.64
N GLY A 191 2.75 12.88 -11.23
CA GLY A 191 3.75 13.81 -10.68
C GLY A 191 3.23 14.54 -9.45
N ASP A 192 4.14 15.07 -8.65
CA ASP A 192 3.79 15.95 -7.53
C ASP A 192 3.06 17.20 -8.02
N ASP A 193 3.66 17.87 -8.98
CA ASP A 193 3.12 19.09 -9.56
C ASP A 193 3.63 19.28 -10.99
N GLN A 194 2.78 19.82 -11.85
CA GLN A 194 3.08 20.08 -13.24
C GLN A 194 4.34 20.94 -13.47
N ARG A 195 4.65 21.86 -12.55
CA ARG A 195 5.77 22.77 -12.68
C ARG A 195 7.08 22.24 -12.11
N THR A 196 7.00 21.25 -11.23
CA THR A 196 8.17 20.72 -10.52
C THR A 196 8.61 19.35 -11.02
N VAL A 197 7.76 18.61 -11.72
CA VAL A 197 8.10 17.34 -12.37
C VAL A 197 8.34 17.58 -13.86
N GLU A 198 9.60 17.56 -14.28
CA GLU A 198 10.02 17.76 -15.67
C GLU A 198 10.60 16.47 -16.23
N VAL A 199 10.02 15.97 -17.31
CA VAL A 199 10.43 14.74 -18.01
C VAL A 199 11.01 15.09 -19.35
N THR A 200 12.31 14.82 -19.55
CA THR A 200 13.05 15.14 -20.77
C THR A 200 13.40 13.89 -21.54
N ALA A 201 13.11 13.85 -22.83
CA ALA A 201 13.48 12.78 -23.74
C ALA A 201 15.01 12.70 -23.91
N SER A 202 15.61 11.55 -23.69
CA SER A 202 17.01 11.28 -24.08
C SER A 202 17.16 11.07 -25.58
N ASN A 203 16.16 10.41 -26.20
CA ASN A 203 16.05 10.30 -27.64
C ASN A 203 15.00 11.29 -28.15
N THR A 204 15.45 12.33 -28.79
CA THR A 204 14.59 13.44 -29.22
C THR A 204 13.62 13.08 -30.34
N THR A 205 13.88 12.02 -31.10
CA THR A 205 13.05 11.58 -32.23
C THR A 205 12.14 10.40 -31.92
N SER A 206 12.12 9.96 -30.66
CA SER A 206 11.19 8.94 -30.16
C SER A 206 10.20 9.55 -29.17
N ASP A 207 8.99 9.04 -29.14
CA ASP A 207 7.95 9.46 -28.21
C ASP A 207 8.43 9.34 -26.75
N ILE A 208 7.91 10.16 -25.83
CA ILE A 208 8.28 10.02 -24.42
C ILE A 208 7.48 8.88 -23.78
N PHE A 209 6.16 8.91 -23.90
CA PHE A 209 5.30 7.87 -23.34
C PHE A 209 4.45 7.20 -24.41
N HIS A 210 4.43 5.88 -24.40
CA HIS A 210 3.43 5.07 -25.05
C HIS A 210 2.39 4.63 -24.03
N VAL A 211 1.17 5.12 -24.19
CA VAL A 211 0.05 4.84 -23.27
C VAL A 211 -0.86 3.77 -23.81
N ARG A 212 -1.54 3.09 -22.91
CA ARG A 212 -2.47 2.02 -23.18
C ARG A 212 -3.83 2.28 -22.52
N LYS A 213 -4.74 1.38 -22.74
CA LYS A 213 -6.07 1.37 -22.16
C LYS A 213 -6.01 1.50 -20.63
N GLY A 214 -6.79 2.45 -20.11
CA GLY A 214 -6.91 2.67 -18.66
C GLY A 214 -5.75 3.38 -17.97
N ASP A 215 -4.74 3.81 -18.75
CA ASP A 215 -3.61 4.54 -18.20
C ASP A 215 -3.98 5.98 -17.83
N LYS A 216 -3.28 6.51 -16.84
CA LYS A 216 -3.34 7.93 -16.49
C LYS A 216 -1.94 8.53 -16.45
N LEU A 217 -1.77 9.69 -17.10
CA LEU A 217 -0.61 10.57 -16.92
C LEU A 217 -1.10 11.89 -16.35
N ALA A 218 -0.52 12.35 -15.25
CA ALA A 218 -0.94 13.60 -14.64
C ALA A 218 0.20 14.38 -13.98
N ASN A 219 0.05 15.72 -13.96
CA ASN A 219 0.88 16.66 -13.20
C ASN A 219 2.36 16.60 -13.58
N MET A 220 2.70 16.76 -14.86
CA MET A 220 4.11 16.81 -15.29
C MET A 220 4.31 17.65 -16.55
N THR A 221 5.55 18.07 -16.78
CA THR A 221 5.97 18.78 -17.97
C THR A 221 6.90 17.91 -18.81
N PHE A 222 6.62 17.80 -20.10
CA PHE A 222 7.40 17.04 -21.07
C PHE A 222 8.29 17.96 -21.90
N LYS A 223 9.54 17.57 -22.14
CA LYS A 223 10.52 18.32 -22.90
C LYS A 223 11.39 17.47 -23.80
N GLY A 224 12.05 18.13 -24.74
CA GLY A 224 13.15 17.53 -25.51
C GLY A 224 12.76 16.62 -26.67
N HIS A 225 11.49 16.29 -26.86
CA HIS A 225 11.04 15.55 -28.04
C HIS A 225 10.86 16.51 -29.22
N LEU A 226 11.24 16.04 -30.40
CA LEU A 226 11.20 16.79 -31.67
C LEU A 226 10.44 15.96 -32.71
N ALA A 227 9.94 16.59 -33.76
CA ALA A 227 9.28 15.86 -34.83
C ALA A 227 10.19 14.71 -35.35
N PRO A 228 9.62 13.51 -35.59
CA PRO A 228 8.21 13.15 -35.58
C PRO A 228 7.62 12.78 -34.22
N ALA A 229 8.41 12.80 -33.12
CA ALA A 229 8.04 12.31 -31.80
C ALA A 229 6.91 13.12 -31.13
N ALA A 230 6.17 12.44 -30.28
CA ALA A 230 5.17 12.99 -29.39
C ALA A 230 5.57 12.91 -27.92
N ALA A 231 5.06 13.82 -27.07
CA ALA A 231 5.19 13.67 -25.63
C ALA A 231 4.40 12.45 -25.14
N VAL A 232 3.17 12.27 -25.61
CA VAL A 232 2.33 11.13 -25.29
C VAL A 232 1.74 10.57 -26.59
N ALA A 233 1.97 9.29 -26.83
CA ALA A 233 1.45 8.59 -27.99
C ALA A 233 0.57 7.40 -27.59
N PHE A 234 -0.49 7.20 -28.37
CA PHE A 234 -1.26 5.97 -28.37
C PHE A 234 -1.03 5.30 -29.73
N PRO A 235 0.04 4.51 -29.86
CA PRO A 235 0.53 4.04 -31.17
C PRO A 235 -0.30 2.90 -31.77
N THR A 236 -0.05 2.59 -33.05
CA THR A 236 -0.74 1.54 -33.82
C THR A 236 -0.51 0.14 -33.31
N ASP A 237 0.66 -0.13 -32.75
CA ASP A 237 1.05 -1.46 -32.24
C ASP A 237 0.31 -1.84 -30.94
N GLU A 238 -0.36 -0.88 -30.32
CA GLU A 238 -1.24 -1.16 -29.19
C GLU A 238 -2.53 -1.80 -29.70
N ILE A 239 -2.59 -3.11 -29.56
CA ILE A 239 -3.80 -3.87 -29.87
C ILE A 239 -4.93 -3.34 -29.00
N ALA A 240 -5.97 -2.84 -29.64
CA ALA A 240 -7.25 -2.52 -28.97
C ALA A 240 -7.90 -3.85 -28.55
N GLU A 241 -7.34 -4.51 -27.54
CA GLU A 241 -7.92 -5.73 -27.02
C GLU A 241 -9.36 -5.46 -26.60
N ASN A 242 -10.30 -6.08 -27.32
CA ASN A 242 -11.69 -6.27 -26.97
C ASN A 242 -12.29 -5.17 -26.07
N VAL A 243 -12.43 -4.02 -26.61
CA VAL A 243 -12.91 -2.90 -25.85
C VAL A 243 -14.42 -2.81 -26.03
N GLY A 244 -15.12 -3.73 -25.45
CA GLY A 244 -16.52 -3.50 -25.18
C GLY A 244 -16.65 -2.22 -24.35
N GLY A 245 -16.93 -1.09 -24.98
CA GLY A 245 -17.06 0.22 -24.34
C GLY A 245 -15.83 1.14 -24.45
N GLY A 246 -15.23 1.24 -25.64
CA GLY A 246 -13.97 1.94 -25.93
C GLY A 246 -13.72 3.31 -25.32
N LYS A 247 -14.72 4.16 -25.16
CA LYS A 247 -14.56 5.51 -24.60
C LYS A 247 -14.27 5.54 -23.10
N TRP A 248 -14.73 4.57 -22.33
CA TRP A 248 -14.66 4.56 -20.87
C TRP A 248 -13.31 4.07 -20.31
N LYS A 249 -12.49 3.46 -21.11
CA LYS A 249 -11.22 2.86 -20.72
C LYS A 249 -10.03 3.41 -21.50
N GLY A 250 -10.22 4.49 -22.24
CA GLY A 250 -9.12 5.19 -22.92
C GLY A 250 -8.12 5.76 -21.92
N PRO A 251 -6.87 6.03 -22.37
CA PRO A 251 -5.93 6.76 -21.57
C PRO A 251 -6.45 8.13 -21.17
N TYR A 252 -6.06 8.61 -20.00
CA TYR A 252 -6.43 9.93 -19.49
C TYR A 252 -5.19 10.76 -19.18
N ILE A 253 -4.98 11.82 -19.96
CA ILE A 253 -3.89 12.76 -19.79
C ILE A 253 -4.46 14.01 -19.12
N GLN A 254 -3.94 14.36 -17.95
CA GLN A 254 -4.50 15.42 -17.13
C GLN A 254 -3.45 16.35 -16.56
N ASN A 255 -3.71 17.68 -16.67
CA ASN A 255 -2.87 18.70 -16.07
C ASN A 255 -1.38 18.53 -16.42
N CYS A 256 -1.08 18.41 -17.71
CA CYS A 256 0.26 18.26 -18.22
C CYS A 256 0.65 19.41 -19.16
N THR A 257 1.95 19.67 -19.29
CA THR A 257 2.50 20.60 -20.26
C THR A 257 3.50 19.89 -21.18
N SER A 258 3.45 20.17 -22.46
CA SER A 258 4.52 19.83 -23.39
C SER A 258 5.19 21.12 -23.88
N ASP A 259 6.49 21.21 -23.70
CA ASP A 259 7.33 22.35 -24.08
C ASP A 259 8.42 21.85 -25.05
N THR A 260 8.23 22.12 -26.34
CA THR A 260 9.11 21.64 -27.41
C THR A 260 9.09 22.60 -28.59
N THR A 261 10.04 22.45 -29.52
CA THR A 261 10.10 23.29 -30.69
C THR A 261 9.33 22.74 -31.89
N THR A 262 9.38 21.45 -32.16
CA THR A 262 8.78 20.86 -33.37
C THR A 262 8.02 19.55 -33.15
N GLY A 263 8.06 18.99 -31.94
CA GLY A 263 7.39 17.72 -31.61
C GLY A 263 5.85 17.85 -31.55
N THR A 264 5.21 16.74 -31.32
CA THR A 264 3.77 16.66 -31.12
C THR A 264 3.47 16.55 -29.61
N GLY A 265 2.46 17.25 -29.11
CA GLY A 265 2.05 17.09 -27.71
C GLY A 265 1.41 15.71 -27.47
N VAL A 266 0.30 15.44 -28.14
CA VAL A 266 -0.40 14.18 -28.03
C VAL A 266 -0.65 13.58 -29.42
N TYR A 267 -0.35 12.29 -29.59
CA TYR A 267 -0.54 11.57 -30.84
C TYR A 267 -1.43 10.35 -30.62
N ILE A 268 -2.52 10.24 -31.40
CA ILE A 268 -3.47 9.14 -31.32
C ILE A 268 -3.60 8.50 -32.70
N ASP A 269 -3.14 7.28 -32.85
CA ASP A 269 -3.29 6.48 -34.06
C ASP A 269 -4.35 5.40 -33.85
N GLY A 270 -5.48 5.54 -34.50
CA GLY A 270 -6.62 4.64 -34.36
C GLY A 270 -6.45 3.29 -35.01
N ASP A 271 -5.38 3.10 -35.82
CA ASP A 271 -5.13 1.86 -36.59
C ASP A 271 -6.36 1.37 -37.39
N GLN A 272 -7.12 2.32 -37.91
CA GLN A 272 -8.41 2.10 -38.61
C GLN A 272 -9.46 1.34 -37.77
N ALA A 273 -9.22 1.11 -36.49
CA ALA A 273 -10.11 0.38 -35.59
C ALA A 273 -11.36 1.19 -35.14
N ARG A 274 -11.66 2.27 -35.85
CA ARG A 274 -12.83 3.16 -35.69
C ARG A 274 -13.28 3.34 -34.24
N LEU A 275 -12.85 4.42 -33.58
CA LEU A 275 -13.26 4.82 -32.25
C LEU A 275 -12.89 3.85 -31.10
N LEU A 276 -12.23 2.74 -31.37
CA LEU A 276 -11.77 1.83 -30.34
C LEU A 276 -10.51 2.35 -29.62
N LYS A 277 -9.77 3.24 -30.28
CA LYS A 277 -8.66 3.99 -29.66
C LYS A 277 -9.11 5.41 -29.37
N ALA A 278 -9.62 5.61 -28.18
CA ALA A 278 -10.06 6.90 -27.67
C ALA A 278 -9.15 7.36 -26.54
N MET A 279 -8.78 8.64 -26.50
CA MET A 279 -8.00 9.25 -25.42
C MET A 279 -8.71 10.50 -24.90
N ASN A 280 -8.70 10.66 -23.57
CA ASN A 280 -9.15 11.88 -22.93
C ASN A 280 -7.94 12.75 -22.59
N VAL A 281 -7.97 14.01 -22.99
CA VAL A 281 -6.93 15.00 -22.72
C VAL A 281 -7.59 16.20 -22.06
N ASP A 282 -7.22 16.46 -20.83
CA ASP A 282 -7.82 17.50 -19.99
C ASP A 282 -6.76 18.39 -19.36
N ALA A 283 -6.97 19.71 -19.43
CA ALA A 283 -6.03 20.71 -18.91
C ALA A 283 -4.59 20.50 -19.43
N PHE A 284 -4.44 20.32 -20.74
CA PHE A 284 -3.15 20.10 -21.38
C PHE A 284 -2.68 21.39 -22.07
N THR A 285 -1.45 21.79 -21.79
CA THR A 285 -0.80 22.92 -22.45
C THR A 285 0.28 22.46 -23.41
N GLN A 286 0.19 22.84 -24.67
CA GLN A 286 1.25 22.67 -25.65
C GLN A 286 1.89 23.99 -25.99
N TYR A 287 3.16 24.15 -25.71
CA TYR A 287 4.00 25.23 -26.20
C TYR A 287 4.95 24.70 -27.27
N ASN A 288 4.87 25.24 -28.50
CA ASN A 288 5.57 24.65 -29.63
C ASN A 288 5.67 25.67 -30.78
N GLN A 289 6.84 25.86 -31.36
CA GLN A 289 7.07 26.88 -32.41
C GLN A 289 6.92 26.36 -33.84
N GLY A 290 6.63 25.12 -34.07
CA GLY A 290 6.57 24.54 -35.42
C GLY A 290 6.01 23.12 -35.50
N GLY A 291 5.51 22.59 -34.40
CA GLY A 291 4.94 21.26 -34.31
C GLY A 291 3.43 21.26 -34.14
N ILE A 292 2.93 20.20 -33.58
CA ILE A 292 1.51 19.90 -33.50
C ILE A 292 1.09 19.81 -32.03
N GLY A 293 -0.04 20.43 -31.68
CA GLY A 293 -0.59 20.28 -30.34
C GLY A 293 -1.13 18.88 -30.12
N VAL A 294 -2.17 18.50 -30.84
CA VAL A 294 -2.77 17.16 -30.81
C VAL A 294 -2.95 16.66 -32.24
N ALA A 295 -2.51 15.44 -32.51
CA ALA A 295 -2.73 14.77 -33.79
C ALA A 295 -3.57 13.50 -33.59
N VAL A 296 -4.68 13.37 -34.34
CA VAL A 296 -5.58 12.23 -34.33
C VAL A 296 -5.67 11.67 -35.74
N THR A 297 -5.32 10.41 -35.92
CA THR A 297 -5.25 9.79 -37.24
C THR A 297 -5.84 8.39 -37.29
N ASN A 298 -6.04 7.85 -38.47
CA ASN A 298 -6.43 6.46 -38.75
C ASN A 298 -7.65 5.99 -37.94
N GLY A 299 -8.69 6.83 -37.84
CA GLY A 299 -9.92 6.49 -37.12
C GLY A 299 -9.86 6.60 -35.60
N GLY A 300 -8.79 7.15 -35.06
CA GLY A 300 -8.67 7.45 -33.61
C GLY A 300 -9.69 8.51 -33.15
N PHE A 301 -9.88 8.62 -31.85
CA PHE A 301 -10.78 9.61 -31.24
C PHE A 301 -10.07 10.33 -30.08
N ALA A 302 -10.23 11.64 -30.01
CA ALA A 302 -9.78 12.46 -28.90
C ALA A 302 -10.95 13.23 -28.26
N GLN A 303 -11.08 13.14 -26.93
CA GLN A 303 -11.88 14.08 -26.16
C GLN A 303 -10.92 15.12 -25.57
N LEU A 304 -10.98 16.35 -26.07
CA LEU A 304 -10.09 17.45 -25.70
C LEU A 304 -10.86 18.46 -24.84
N VAL A 305 -10.49 18.60 -23.58
CA VAL A 305 -11.12 19.52 -22.64
C VAL A 305 -10.05 20.44 -22.06
N SER A 306 -10.30 21.74 -22.09
CA SER A 306 -9.34 22.74 -21.56
C SER A 306 -7.93 22.61 -22.17
N LEU A 307 -7.86 22.31 -23.46
CA LEU A 307 -6.62 22.29 -24.20
C LEU A 307 -6.16 23.72 -24.47
N PHE A 308 -4.89 24.00 -24.17
CA PHE A 308 -4.27 25.29 -24.47
C PHE A 308 -3.04 25.09 -25.35
N THR A 309 -3.08 25.52 -26.60
CA THR A 309 -1.97 25.43 -27.54
C THR A 309 -1.42 26.81 -27.88
N ILE A 310 -0.11 26.95 -27.87
CA ILE A 310 0.59 28.21 -28.08
C ILE A 310 1.64 28.03 -29.18
N CYS A 311 1.60 28.84 -30.20
CA CYS A 311 2.57 28.93 -31.32
C CYS A 311 2.66 27.66 -32.17
N CYS A 312 1.73 26.72 -32.07
CA CYS A 312 1.77 25.47 -32.85
C CYS A 312 1.61 25.77 -34.35
N GLN A 313 2.30 24.99 -35.20
CA GLN A 313 2.02 24.98 -36.64
C GLN A 313 0.54 24.53 -36.89
N GLU A 314 0.14 23.45 -36.23
CA GLU A 314 -1.23 22.95 -36.20
C GLU A 314 -1.62 22.69 -34.74
N ALA A 315 -2.60 23.41 -34.21
CA ALA A 315 -2.97 23.21 -32.81
C ALA A 315 -3.68 21.86 -32.60
N VAL A 316 -4.68 21.55 -33.43
CA VAL A 316 -5.30 20.22 -33.51
C VAL A 316 -5.36 19.79 -34.95
N ARG A 317 -4.78 18.64 -35.26
CA ARG A 317 -4.84 17.99 -36.55
C ARG A 317 -5.61 16.67 -36.49
N VAL A 318 -6.57 16.56 -37.38
CA VAL A 318 -7.38 15.35 -37.55
C VAL A 318 -7.27 14.89 -38.98
N ASP A 319 -6.84 13.68 -39.23
CA ASP A 319 -6.70 13.12 -40.57
C ASP A 319 -7.12 11.65 -40.67
N LYS A 320 -7.25 11.11 -41.87
CA LYS A 320 -7.53 9.71 -42.15
C LYS A 320 -8.67 9.11 -41.32
N GLY A 321 -9.78 9.81 -41.22
CA GLY A 321 -10.99 9.38 -40.50
C GLY A 321 -10.89 9.51 -38.98
N GLY A 322 -9.84 10.12 -38.44
CA GLY A 322 -9.80 10.50 -37.01
C GLY A 322 -10.89 11.47 -36.62
N GLN A 323 -11.17 11.60 -35.34
CA GLN A 323 -12.20 12.48 -34.80
C GLN A 323 -11.71 13.15 -33.51
N ALA A 324 -12.11 14.38 -33.26
CA ALA A 324 -11.85 15.10 -32.02
C ALA A 324 -13.08 15.89 -31.58
N ASP A 325 -13.47 15.72 -30.31
CA ASP A 325 -14.41 16.62 -29.64
C ASP A 325 -13.59 17.63 -28.81
N ILE A 326 -13.86 18.90 -28.99
CA ILE A 326 -13.09 19.98 -28.38
C ILE A 326 -14.02 20.86 -27.56
N ALA A 327 -13.74 20.99 -26.28
CA ALA A 327 -14.51 21.81 -25.36
C ALA A 327 -13.58 22.73 -24.54
N ASN A 328 -14.02 23.96 -24.29
CA ASN A 328 -13.37 24.93 -23.43
C ASN A 328 -11.85 25.08 -23.69
N SER A 329 -11.45 25.15 -24.97
CA SER A 329 -10.06 25.12 -25.40
C SER A 329 -9.65 26.41 -26.09
N ASN A 330 -8.34 26.72 -26.11
CA ASN A 330 -7.79 27.89 -26.74
C ASN A 330 -6.56 27.54 -27.60
N CYS A 331 -6.53 28.04 -28.83
CA CYS A 331 -5.42 27.90 -29.75
C CYS A 331 -4.90 29.32 -30.08
N SER A 332 -3.69 29.65 -29.63
CA SER A 332 -3.15 30.98 -29.71
C SER A 332 -1.82 31.04 -30.47
N PHE A 333 -1.63 32.08 -31.24
CA PHE A 333 -0.37 32.45 -31.92
C PHE A 333 0.20 31.37 -32.85
N GLY A 334 -0.59 30.39 -33.25
CA GLY A 334 -0.17 29.34 -34.21
C GLY A 334 -0.53 29.67 -35.65
N THR A 335 -0.18 28.79 -36.58
CA THR A 335 -0.52 28.93 -37.99
C THR A 335 -1.98 28.45 -38.25
N TYR A 336 -2.33 27.26 -37.73
CA TYR A 336 -3.68 26.72 -37.89
C TYR A 336 -4.23 26.28 -36.51
N GLY A 337 -5.43 26.74 -36.16
CA GLY A 337 -6.11 26.28 -34.96
C GLY A 337 -6.63 24.85 -35.10
N LEU A 338 -7.32 24.57 -36.19
CA LEU A 338 -7.86 23.26 -36.49
C LEU A 338 -7.55 22.89 -37.94
N THR A 339 -7.06 21.67 -38.14
CA THR A 339 -6.81 21.12 -39.48
C THR A 339 -7.53 19.79 -39.62
N ALA A 340 -8.39 19.68 -40.61
CA ALA A 340 -9.08 18.45 -40.97
C ALA A 340 -8.64 18.01 -42.38
N ARG A 341 -8.15 16.79 -42.50
CA ARG A 341 -7.72 16.20 -43.77
C ARG A 341 -8.40 14.85 -43.96
N GLY A 342 -9.10 14.67 -45.07
CA GLY A 342 -9.73 13.41 -45.45
C GLY A 342 -8.72 12.33 -45.83
N VAL A 343 -9.22 11.17 -46.18
CA VAL A 343 -8.46 10.11 -46.85
C VAL A 343 -8.56 10.34 -48.38
N SER A 344 -7.49 9.97 -49.09
CA SER A 344 -7.56 9.98 -50.55
C SER A 344 -8.49 8.85 -51.04
N ASP A 345 -9.23 9.07 -52.11
CA ASP A 345 -10.20 8.11 -52.71
C ASP A 345 -9.61 6.72 -52.98
N LEU A 346 -8.31 6.59 -53.15
CA LEU A 346 -7.61 5.34 -53.38
C LEU A 346 -7.47 4.44 -52.15
N GLN A 347 -7.80 4.90 -50.96
CA GLN A 347 -7.71 4.14 -49.73
C GLN A 347 -9.02 3.44 -49.30
N TYR A 348 -10.09 3.67 -50.03
CA TYR A 348 -11.40 3.03 -49.83
C TYR A 348 -11.85 2.15 -51.01
N THR A 349 -10.93 1.48 -51.64
CA THR A 349 -11.28 0.39 -52.52
C THR A 349 -11.47 -0.86 -51.72
N GLY A 350 -12.67 -1.07 -51.31
CA GLY A 350 -13.07 -2.34 -50.85
C GLY A 350 -13.58 -2.96 -49.92
#